data_8898e8a4523a062bebb0a2f7d3f6529b
#
_entry.id   8898e8a4523a062bebb0a2f7d3f6529b
#
_cell.length_a   1.000
_cell.length_b   1.000
_cell.length_c   1.000
_cell.angle_alpha   90.00
_cell.angle_beta   90.00
_cell.angle_gamma   90.00
#
_symmetry.space_group_name_H-M   'P 1'
#
loop_
_entity.id
_entity.type
_entity.pdbx_description
1 polymer ?
#
loop_
_entity_poly.entity_id
_entity_poly.type
_entity_poly.pdbx_seq_one_letter_code
_entity_poly.pdbx_strand_id
1 'polypeptide(L)'
;IVLVSMEGIGMWQQVGFLADVFERFKRHGLSVDLIGSSETNVTVSLDPSENLVTTNVLAALSADLAEICRVKVIAPCSAITLVGRGMRSLLHKLSDVWATFGRERVHMISQSSNDLNLTFVIDEADADGLLPVLHAALIDSGAMPVEETSVFGPRWREISGGIRKRETPWWRGEAEHLLTLAKAGTPRYAYHLPTVRARARALAALKPIDQRYYAIKANANPAILQLLVEEGFGLECVSLGELRRVFEIIPELSPRRVLFTPSFAPRAEYEAAFAHGVTVTVDNLEILQQWPEVFRGRNLWLRVDLGRGEGHHEKVRTGGKESKFGLPVASVDAFVALAGTLGARVNGLHAHLGSGVDTPQHWKQICDELGGIAERIGSIEVIDIGGGLPIPYSDDDEPFDLDAWGVGLAEIKAAYPGYRLAIEPGRYLVAEAGVLLASVTQVVEKDGVRRVGLDAGMNALIRPALYDAWHDIHVLNRLDEANHGVFDVVGPICESSDVFGKRRRLPSATAEGDVVLIADAGAYGYSMANTYNLRALPIEEIIHEATA
;
A
#
# COMPACT_ATOMS: atom_id res chain seq x y z
N ILE A 1 2.72 3.25 23.82
CA ILE A 1 1.83 4.41 23.78
C ILE A 1 2.05 5.34 24.98
N VAL A 2 1.55 6.58 24.90
CA VAL A 2 1.58 7.57 26.00
C VAL A 2 0.16 7.92 26.37
N LEU A 3 -0.16 7.95 27.67
CA LEU A 3 -1.42 8.47 28.16
C LEU A 3 -1.26 9.90 28.68
N VAL A 4 -2.21 10.75 28.33
CA VAL A 4 -2.37 12.09 28.89
C VAL A 4 -3.69 12.14 29.64
N SER A 5 -3.60 12.21 30.97
CA SER A 5 -4.77 12.29 31.87
C SER A 5 -4.98 13.74 32.31
N MET A 6 -6.19 14.22 32.15
CA MET A 6 -6.61 15.61 32.40
C MET A 6 -7.74 15.62 33.42
N GLU A 7 -7.50 16.28 34.56
CA GLU A 7 -8.49 16.42 35.65
C GLU A 7 -8.93 17.86 35.78
N GLY A 8 -10.24 18.10 35.83
CA GLY A 8 -10.81 19.44 36.03
C GLY A 8 -11.97 19.42 37.02
N ILE A 9 -11.90 20.25 38.09
CA ILE A 9 -13.01 20.43 39.01
C ILE A 9 -14.05 21.31 38.32
N GLY A 10 -15.14 20.72 37.86
CA GLY A 10 -16.22 21.46 37.17
C GLY A 10 -16.36 21.15 35.68
N MET A 11 -15.60 20.21 35.16
CA MET A 11 -15.64 19.73 33.77
C MET A 11 -17.07 19.41 33.28
N TRP A 12 -17.87 18.78 34.12
CA TRP A 12 -19.25 18.36 33.84
C TRP A 12 -20.24 19.52 33.68
N GLN A 13 -19.90 20.73 34.11
CA GLN A 13 -20.75 21.94 33.95
C GLN A 13 -20.21 22.91 32.90
N GLN A 14 -19.03 22.65 32.35
CA GLN A 14 -18.39 23.53 31.38
C GLN A 14 -18.71 23.08 29.96
N VAL A 15 -19.62 23.79 29.31
CA VAL A 15 -19.96 23.57 27.90
C VAL A 15 -18.73 23.85 27.03
N GLY A 16 -18.32 22.89 26.20
CA GLY A 16 -17.18 23.05 25.28
C GLY A 16 -15.82 22.60 25.82
N PHE A 17 -15.71 22.16 27.08
CA PHE A 17 -14.41 21.75 27.66
C PHE A 17 -13.66 20.72 26.79
N LEU A 18 -14.35 19.68 26.27
CA LEU A 18 -13.73 18.69 25.39
C LEU A 18 -13.23 19.32 24.07
N ALA A 19 -13.96 20.29 23.54
CA ALA A 19 -13.55 21.00 22.34
C ALA A 19 -12.25 21.79 22.58
N ASP A 20 -12.17 22.46 23.72
CA ASP A 20 -10.96 23.22 24.12
C ASP A 20 -9.76 22.30 24.36
N VAL A 21 -9.99 21.11 24.93
CA VAL A 21 -8.95 20.10 25.11
C VAL A 21 -8.44 19.60 23.74
N PHE A 22 -9.33 19.13 22.85
CA PHE A 22 -8.92 18.57 21.58
C PHE A 22 -8.36 19.62 20.61
N GLU A 23 -8.78 20.88 20.70
CA GLU A 23 -8.15 21.97 19.93
C GLU A 23 -6.67 22.16 20.32
N ARG A 24 -6.29 21.92 21.58
CA ARG A 24 -4.90 21.98 22.02
C ARG A 24 -4.08 20.82 21.44
N PHE A 25 -4.61 19.58 21.45
CA PHE A 25 -3.95 18.46 20.77
C PHE A 25 -3.73 18.76 19.28
N LYS A 26 -4.74 19.30 18.60
CA LYS A 26 -4.66 19.69 17.20
C LYS A 26 -3.59 20.75 16.94
N ARG A 27 -3.46 21.79 17.80
CA ARG A 27 -2.42 22.81 17.68
C ARG A 27 -1.00 22.23 17.77
N HIS A 28 -0.83 21.17 18.57
CA HIS A 28 0.44 20.48 18.70
C HIS A 28 0.64 19.38 17.65
N GLY A 29 -0.27 19.24 16.68
CA GLY A 29 -0.19 18.26 15.61
C GLY A 29 -0.32 16.80 16.08
N LEU A 30 -1.04 16.57 17.18
CA LEU A 30 -1.20 15.25 17.79
C LEU A 30 -2.59 14.67 17.51
N SER A 31 -2.61 13.44 17.02
CA SER A 31 -3.81 12.62 16.85
C SER A 31 -4.08 11.81 18.12
N VAL A 32 -5.33 11.81 18.57
CA VAL A 32 -5.77 11.04 19.73
C VAL A 32 -6.38 9.73 19.26
N ASP A 33 -5.94 8.62 19.84
CA ASP A 33 -6.33 7.27 19.46
C ASP A 33 -7.46 6.71 20.36
N LEU A 34 -7.23 6.60 21.67
CA LEU A 34 -8.24 6.16 22.63
C LEU A 34 -8.66 7.32 23.55
N ILE A 35 -9.93 7.33 23.92
CA ILE A 35 -10.49 8.33 24.84
C ILE A 35 -11.27 7.61 25.94
N GLY A 36 -10.91 7.89 27.19
CA GLY A 36 -11.69 7.56 28.37
C GLY A 36 -12.14 8.83 29.07
N SER A 37 -13.41 8.99 29.40
CA SER A 37 -13.94 10.16 30.10
C SER A 37 -14.81 9.79 31.28
N SER A 38 -14.75 10.63 32.33
CA SER A 38 -15.66 10.62 33.47
C SER A 38 -16.12 12.06 33.76
N GLU A 39 -16.86 12.26 34.82
CA GLU A 39 -17.35 13.60 35.21
C GLU A 39 -16.22 14.59 35.52
N THR A 40 -15.05 14.10 35.92
CA THR A 40 -13.94 14.95 36.40
C THR A 40 -12.61 14.66 35.70
N ASN A 41 -12.55 13.67 34.82
CA ASN A 41 -11.32 13.25 34.17
C ASN A 41 -11.55 12.91 32.71
N VAL A 42 -10.61 13.31 31.86
CA VAL A 42 -10.46 12.84 30.48
C VAL A 42 -9.05 12.28 30.33
N THR A 43 -8.94 11.04 29.89
CA THR A 43 -7.65 10.42 29.59
C THR A 43 -7.64 10.03 28.12
N VAL A 44 -6.57 10.39 27.40
CA VAL A 44 -6.39 10.05 25.99
C VAL A 44 -5.08 9.31 25.79
N SER A 45 -5.04 8.45 24.76
CA SER A 45 -3.81 7.83 24.31
C SER A 45 -3.24 8.50 23.07
N LEU A 46 -1.91 8.53 22.98
CA LEU A 46 -1.13 8.95 21.84
C LEU A 46 -0.26 7.76 21.40
N ASP A 47 -0.41 7.33 20.15
CA ASP A 47 0.45 6.32 19.56
C ASP A 47 1.70 6.99 18.97
N PRO A 48 2.92 6.64 19.41
CA PRO A 48 4.15 7.17 18.84
C PRO A 48 4.40 6.77 17.38
N SER A 49 3.72 5.74 16.88
CA SER A 49 3.81 5.37 15.46
C SER A 49 3.10 6.35 14.54
N GLU A 50 2.06 7.02 15.05
CA GLU A 50 1.25 7.98 14.31
C GLU A 50 1.52 9.45 14.70
N ASN A 51 2.24 9.65 15.81
CA ASN A 51 2.48 10.97 16.38
C ASN A 51 3.97 11.20 16.64
N LEU A 52 4.44 12.43 16.40
CA LEU A 52 5.77 12.85 16.82
C LEU A 52 5.78 13.12 18.34
N VAL A 53 5.72 12.07 19.16
CA VAL A 53 5.65 12.16 20.63
C VAL A 53 7.06 12.30 21.21
N THR A 54 7.63 13.51 21.15
CA THR A 54 8.91 13.82 21.81
C THR A 54 8.69 14.42 23.20
N THR A 55 9.71 14.35 24.05
CA THR A 55 9.68 15.00 25.39
C THR A 55 9.32 16.47 25.30
N ASN A 56 9.82 17.19 24.29
CA ASN A 56 9.54 18.61 24.10
C ASN A 56 8.09 18.86 23.69
N VAL A 57 7.52 18.05 22.81
CA VAL A 57 6.12 18.16 22.37
C VAL A 57 5.17 17.86 23.54
N LEU A 58 5.45 16.81 24.32
CA LEU A 58 4.66 16.48 25.52
C LEU A 58 4.75 17.57 26.59
N ALA A 59 5.90 18.16 26.79
CA ALA A 59 6.07 19.27 27.72
C ALA A 59 5.29 20.51 27.28
N ALA A 60 5.35 20.87 26.00
CA ALA A 60 4.60 21.99 25.42
C ALA A 60 3.08 21.76 25.49
N LEU A 61 2.62 20.57 25.12
CA LEU A 61 1.21 20.20 25.26
C LEU A 61 0.74 20.26 26.72
N SER A 62 1.55 19.71 27.65
CA SER A 62 1.21 19.70 29.08
C SER A 62 1.12 21.13 29.65
N ALA A 63 1.99 22.04 29.22
CA ALA A 63 1.94 23.45 29.62
C ALA A 63 0.69 24.15 29.08
N ASP A 64 0.33 23.91 27.80
CA ASP A 64 -0.88 24.47 27.18
C ASP A 64 -2.15 23.94 27.87
N LEU A 65 -2.25 22.63 28.11
CA LEU A 65 -3.37 22.01 28.81
C LEU A 65 -3.47 22.45 30.28
N ALA A 66 -2.34 22.74 30.95
CA ALA A 66 -2.31 23.16 32.34
C ALA A 66 -3.03 24.51 32.59
N GLU A 67 -3.30 25.29 31.53
CA GLU A 67 -4.09 26.51 31.62
C GLU A 67 -5.58 26.24 31.93
N ILE A 68 -6.09 25.04 31.59
CA ILE A 68 -7.52 24.70 31.72
C ILE A 68 -7.78 23.52 32.65
N CYS A 69 -6.79 22.67 32.93
CA CYS A 69 -6.95 21.46 33.74
C CYS A 69 -5.63 21.04 34.40
N ARG A 70 -5.72 20.08 35.34
CA ARG A 70 -4.52 19.41 35.85
C ARG A 70 -4.13 18.28 34.90
N VAL A 71 -2.87 18.26 34.47
CA VAL A 71 -2.35 17.32 33.49
C VAL A 71 -1.40 16.32 34.15
N LYS A 72 -1.52 15.04 33.78
CA LYS A 72 -0.60 13.97 34.14
C LYS A 72 -0.28 13.15 32.91
N VAL A 73 1.00 13.03 32.57
CA VAL A 73 1.49 12.12 31.52
C VAL A 73 1.91 10.81 32.16
N ILE A 74 1.48 9.69 31.57
CA ILE A 74 1.81 8.32 32.01
C ILE A 74 2.45 7.62 30.79
N ALA A 75 3.71 7.26 30.91
CA ALA A 75 4.50 6.62 29.88
C ALA A 75 5.73 5.93 30.51
N PRO A 76 6.24 4.83 29.92
CA PRO A 76 5.69 4.15 28.74
C PRO A 76 4.52 3.20 29.10
N CYS A 77 3.52 3.12 28.21
CA CYS A 77 2.39 2.22 28.35
C CYS A 77 2.23 1.33 27.10
N SER A 78 1.53 0.21 27.28
CA SER A 78 1.12 -0.69 26.21
C SER A 78 -0.39 -0.88 26.21
N ALA A 79 -0.99 -0.95 25.01
CA ALA A 79 -2.40 -1.27 24.84
C ALA A 79 -2.55 -2.75 24.44
N ILE A 80 -3.31 -3.51 25.22
CA ILE A 80 -3.69 -4.88 24.90
C ILE A 80 -5.17 -4.86 24.53
N THR A 81 -5.48 -5.27 23.29
CA THR A 81 -6.84 -5.25 22.77
C THR A 81 -7.33 -6.68 22.51
N LEU A 82 -8.46 -7.02 23.11
CA LEU A 82 -9.25 -8.19 22.77
C LEU A 82 -10.17 -7.82 21.61
N VAL A 83 -10.09 -8.55 20.50
CA VAL A 83 -10.90 -8.30 19.30
C VAL A 83 -11.79 -9.50 19.04
N GLY A 84 -13.12 -9.26 18.91
CA GLY A 84 -14.10 -10.31 18.67
C GLY A 84 -15.51 -9.72 18.54
N ARG A 85 -16.50 -10.55 18.19
CA ARG A 85 -17.92 -10.15 18.16
C ARG A 85 -18.60 -10.46 19.50
N GLY A 86 -19.54 -9.62 19.91
CA GLY A 86 -20.31 -9.87 21.13
C GLY A 86 -19.51 -9.66 22.40
N MET A 87 -18.52 -8.79 22.41
CA MET A 87 -17.60 -8.55 23.54
C MET A 87 -18.33 -8.17 24.83
N ARG A 88 -19.53 -7.53 24.72
CA ARG A 88 -20.36 -7.20 25.90
C ARG A 88 -20.89 -8.45 26.61
N SER A 89 -21.17 -9.52 25.87
CA SER A 89 -21.61 -10.78 26.45
C SER A 89 -20.53 -11.49 27.26
N LEU A 90 -19.25 -11.11 27.06
CA LEU A 90 -18.09 -11.62 27.82
C LEU A 90 -17.88 -10.91 29.16
N LEU A 91 -18.54 -9.80 29.44
CA LEU A 91 -18.31 -9.03 30.67
C LEU A 91 -18.48 -9.89 31.95
N HIS A 92 -19.38 -10.89 31.94
CA HIS A 92 -19.57 -11.80 33.06
C HIS A 92 -18.42 -12.83 33.22
N LYS A 93 -17.64 -13.10 32.15
CA LYS A 93 -16.48 -14.00 32.16
C LYS A 93 -15.17 -13.25 32.40
N LEU A 94 -15.20 -11.92 32.44
CA LEU A 94 -14.01 -11.12 32.72
C LEU A 94 -13.45 -11.31 34.14
N SER A 95 -14.14 -12.04 35.04
CA SER A 95 -13.59 -12.39 36.36
C SER A 95 -12.24 -13.08 36.25
N ASP A 96 -12.09 -14.02 35.30
CA ASP A 96 -10.85 -14.76 35.08
C ASP A 96 -9.78 -13.90 34.39
N VAL A 97 -10.21 -13.00 33.51
CA VAL A 97 -9.34 -11.99 32.90
C VAL A 97 -8.82 -11.03 33.98
N TRP A 98 -9.70 -10.53 34.85
CA TRP A 98 -9.29 -9.65 35.96
C TRP A 98 -8.35 -10.35 36.93
N ALA A 99 -8.55 -11.65 37.20
CA ALA A 99 -7.64 -12.44 38.02
C ALA A 99 -6.25 -12.53 37.38
N THR A 100 -6.16 -12.51 36.07
CA THR A 100 -4.90 -12.56 35.29
C THR A 100 -4.08 -11.27 35.46
N PHE A 101 -4.72 -10.10 35.57
CA PHE A 101 -4.02 -8.84 35.81
C PHE A 101 -3.37 -8.76 37.20
N GLY A 102 -3.79 -9.61 38.16
CA GLY A 102 -3.14 -9.74 39.46
C GLY A 102 -2.98 -8.40 40.19
N ARG A 103 -1.72 -7.93 40.30
CA ARG A 103 -1.33 -6.65 40.93
C ARG A 103 -0.94 -5.58 39.90
N GLU A 104 -0.98 -5.91 38.62
CA GLU A 104 -0.60 -4.97 37.57
C GLU A 104 -1.60 -3.81 37.50
N ARG A 105 -1.09 -2.64 37.16
CA ARG A 105 -1.88 -1.42 37.11
C ARG A 105 -2.53 -1.28 35.74
N VAL A 106 -3.87 -1.34 35.68
CA VAL A 106 -4.65 -0.96 34.50
C VAL A 106 -4.93 0.54 34.57
N HIS A 107 -4.39 1.30 33.63
CA HIS A 107 -4.53 2.77 33.56
C HIS A 107 -5.81 3.21 32.88
N MET A 108 -6.25 2.48 31.87
CA MET A 108 -7.47 2.79 31.12
C MET A 108 -8.08 1.51 30.56
N ILE A 109 -9.41 1.50 30.48
CA ILE A 109 -10.18 0.47 29.79
C ILE A 109 -11.06 1.18 28.79
N SER A 110 -11.03 0.73 27.54
CA SER A 110 -11.89 1.24 26.48
C SER A 110 -12.65 0.11 25.83
N GLN A 111 -13.94 0.31 25.60
CA GLN A 111 -14.79 -0.61 24.87
C GLN A 111 -15.54 0.14 23.78
N SER A 112 -15.45 -0.37 22.56
CA SER A 112 -16.14 0.20 21.42
C SER A 112 -17.65 -0.09 21.45
N SER A 113 -18.46 0.86 21.02
CA SER A 113 -19.94 0.71 20.93
C SER A 113 -20.37 -0.31 19.87
N ASN A 114 -19.52 -0.66 18.94
CA ASN A 114 -19.77 -1.67 17.90
C ASN A 114 -19.63 -3.11 18.42
N ASP A 115 -19.27 -3.29 19.71
CA ASP A 115 -19.16 -4.58 20.37
C ASP A 115 -18.09 -5.52 19.79
N LEU A 116 -17.03 -4.93 19.20
CA LEU A 116 -15.95 -5.66 18.51
C LEU A 116 -14.63 -5.69 19.26
N ASN A 117 -14.41 -4.79 20.22
CA ASN A 117 -13.15 -4.73 20.96
C ASN A 117 -13.31 -4.31 22.42
N LEU A 118 -12.33 -4.76 23.21
CA LEU A 118 -12.10 -4.34 24.59
C LEU A 118 -10.60 -4.14 24.79
N THR A 119 -10.20 -2.92 25.11
CA THR A 119 -8.79 -2.52 25.23
C THR A 119 -8.43 -2.20 26.67
N PHE A 120 -7.30 -2.73 27.13
CA PHE A 120 -6.67 -2.42 28.41
C PHE A 120 -5.36 -1.68 28.18
N VAL A 121 -5.12 -0.60 28.87
CA VAL A 121 -3.85 0.11 28.85
C VAL A 121 -3.13 -0.11 30.18
N ILE A 122 -1.92 -0.65 30.11
CA ILE A 122 -1.08 -1.06 31.23
C ILE A 122 0.31 -0.47 31.12
N ASP A 123 1.13 -0.63 32.15
CA ASP A 123 2.56 -0.30 32.06
C ASP A 123 3.25 -1.20 31.01
N GLU A 124 4.12 -0.63 30.18
CA GLU A 124 4.78 -1.37 29.09
C GLU A 124 5.59 -2.57 29.58
N ALA A 125 6.20 -2.45 30.76
CA ALA A 125 7.00 -3.52 31.36
C ALA A 125 6.21 -4.80 31.65
N ASP A 126 4.89 -4.70 31.84
CA ASP A 126 4.02 -5.82 32.20
C ASP A 126 3.42 -6.51 30.95
N ALA A 127 3.47 -5.87 29.78
CA ALA A 127 2.78 -6.31 28.56
C ALA A 127 3.27 -7.68 28.05
N ASP A 128 4.59 -7.88 27.98
CA ASP A 128 5.18 -9.12 27.46
C ASP A 128 4.86 -10.34 28.32
N GLY A 129 4.73 -10.16 29.64
CA GLY A 129 4.35 -11.21 30.57
C GLY A 129 2.86 -11.54 30.53
N LEU A 130 2.04 -10.52 30.40
CA LEU A 130 0.59 -10.62 30.48
C LEU A 130 -0.05 -11.16 29.19
N LEU A 131 0.48 -10.78 28.02
CA LEU A 131 -0.08 -11.16 26.73
C LEU A 131 -0.20 -12.67 26.51
N PRO A 132 0.83 -13.51 26.77
CA PRO A 132 0.71 -14.97 26.66
C PRO A 132 -0.29 -15.57 27.63
N VAL A 133 -0.40 -15.02 28.85
CA VAL A 133 -1.32 -15.52 29.88
C VAL A 133 -2.77 -15.21 29.51
N LEU A 134 -3.05 -14.01 29.02
CA LEU A 134 -4.36 -13.63 28.50
C LEU A 134 -4.73 -14.46 27.27
N HIS A 135 -3.79 -14.72 26.38
CA HIS A 135 -4.01 -15.55 25.20
C HIS A 135 -4.36 -16.99 25.61
N ALA A 136 -3.61 -17.57 26.53
CA ALA A 136 -3.87 -18.92 27.04
C ALA A 136 -5.23 -19.01 27.76
N ALA A 137 -5.57 -18.01 28.55
CA ALA A 137 -6.84 -17.98 29.31
C ALA A 137 -8.08 -17.81 28.41
N LEU A 138 -7.96 -17.03 27.31
CA LEU A 138 -9.09 -16.62 26.49
C LEU A 138 -9.19 -17.36 25.15
N ILE A 139 -8.08 -17.82 24.60
CA ILE A 139 -8.01 -18.35 23.24
C ILE A 139 -7.59 -19.82 23.21
N ASP A 140 -6.60 -20.25 24.04
CA ASP A 140 -6.07 -21.60 24.03
C ASP A 140 -6.76 -22.56 25.00
N SER A 141 -7.64 -22.07 25.89
CA SER A 141 -8.40 -22.91 26.79
C SER A 141 -9.40 -23.77 26.02
N GLY A 142 -8.95 -24.88 25.44
CA GLY A 142 -9.76 -25.86 24.69
C GLY A 142 -10.91 -26.52 25.48
N ALA A 143 -11.39 -25.87 26.51
CA ALA A 143 -12.45 -26.32 27.44
C ALA A 143 -13.79 -25.55 27.24
N MET A 144 -13.95 -24.75 26.18
CA MET A 144 -15.23 -24.07 25.91
C MET A 144 -16.19 -24.99 25.16
N PRO A 145 -17.46 -25.16 25.62
CA PRO A 145 -18.46 -25.88 24.86
C PRO A 145 -18.66 -25.28 23.47
N VAL A 146 -18.99 -26.10 22.47
CA VAL A 146 -19.14 -25.71 21.04
C VAL A 146 -20.09 -24.52 20.84
N GLU A 147 -21.05 -24.29 21.74
CA GLU A 147 -21.95 -23.14 21.73
C GLU A 147 -21.30 -21.83 22.20
N GLU A 148 -20.21 -21.87 22.95
CA GLU A 148 -19.52 -20.71 23.48
C GLU A 148 -18.33 -20.26 22.60
N THR A 149 -17.82 -21.11 21.69
CA THR A 149 -16.89 -20.68 20.64
C THR A 149 -17.50 -19.65 19.69
N SER A 150 -18.84 -19.53 19.68
CA SER A 150 -19.55 -18.48 18.93
C SER A 150 -19.34 -17.06 19.50
N VAL A 151 -18.83 -16.91 20.73
CA VAL A 151 -18.68 -15.59 21.37
C VAL A 151 -17.46 -14.85 20.83
N PHE A 152 -16.34 -15.56 20.62
CA PHE A 152 -15.21 -14.98 19.91
C PHE A 152 -15.39 -15.08 18.39
N GLY A 153 -16.41 -15.78 17.95
CA GLY A 153 -16.62 -16.12 16.55
C GLY A 153 -15.53 -17.06 16.03
N PRO A 154 -15.71 -17.63 14.86
CA PRO A 154 -14.61 -18.23 14.15
C PRO A 154 -13.51 -17.18 14.02
N ARG A 155 -12.24 -17.56 14.14
CA ARG A 155 -11.10 -16.67 13.91
C ARG A 155 -11.44 -15.84 12.66
N TRP A 156 -11.09 -14.55 12.64
CA TRP A 156 -11.23 -13.73 11.42
C TRP A 156 -10.94 -14.53 10.14
N ARG A 157 -9.97 -15.40 10.21
CA ARG A 157 -9.57 -16.38 9.20
C ARG A 157 -10.64 -17.44 8.84
N GLU A 158 -11.64 -17.69 9.65
CA GLU A 158 -12.72 -18.67 9.41
C GLU A 158 -14.04 -18.00 8.99
N ILE A 159 -14.18 -16.69 9.26
CA ILE A 159 -15.37 -15.88 8.88
C ILE A 159 -15.36 -15.51 7.41
N SER A 160 -14.18 -15.36 6.80
CA SER A 160 -13.99 -14.95 5.40
C SER A 160 -14.23 -16.06 4.38
N GLY A 161 -14.93 -17.15 4.75
CA GLY A 161 -15.32 -18.19 3.78
C GLY A 161 -14.16 -19.05 3.26
N GLY A 162 -13.17 -19.34 4.13
CA GLY A 162 -11.91 -19.98 3.79
C GLY A 162 -10.92 -18.95 3.29
N ILE A 163 -9.85 -18.74 4.06
CA ILE A 163 -8.74 -17.88 3.65
C ILE A 163 -8.38 -18.30 2.23
N ARG A 164 -8.44 -17.37 1.29
CA ARG A 164 -7.71 -17.53 0.05
C ARG A 164 -6.23 -17.57 0.43
N LYS A 165 -5.69 -18.75 0.61
CA LYS A 165 -4.26 -18.91 0.87
C LYS A 165 -3.52 -18.36 -0.33
N ARG A 166 -2.50 -17.56 -0.07
CA ARG A 166 -1.52 -17.21 -1.09
C ARG A 166 -1.04 -18.52 -1.76
N GLU A 167 -1.04 -18.56 -3.07
CA GLU A 167 -0.48 -19.67 -3.83
C GLU A 167 0.99 -19.86 -3.44
N THR A 168 1.47 -21.11 -3.47
CA THR A 168 2.91 -21.35 -3.25
C THR A 168 3.70 -20.52 -4.24
N PRO A 169 4.59 -19.63 -3.77
CA PRO A 169 5.34 -18.76 -4.66
C PRO A 169 6.19 -19.56 -5.65
N TRP A 170 6.20 -19.16 -6.92
CA TRP A 170 6.92 -19.83 -8.00
C TRP A 170 8.40 -20.08 -7.70
N TRP A 171 9.05 -19.15 -7.01
CA TRP A 171 10.47 -19.22 -6.69
C TRP A 171 10.85 -20.41 -5.77
N ARG A 172 9.89 -20.99 -5.05
CA ARG A 172 10.14 -22.22 -4.27
C ARG A 172 10.40 -23.42 -5.19
N GLY A 173 9.68 -23.52 -6.30
CA GLY A 173 9.91 -24.57 -7.31
C GLY A 173 11.18 -24.34 -8.12
N GLU A 174 11.63 -23.10 -8.25
CA GLU A 174 12.81 -22.68 -9.02
C GLU A 174 14.04 -22.42 -8.13
N ALA A 175 14.04 -22.84 -6.85
CA ALA A 175 15.09 -22.48 -5.89
C ALA A 175 16.51 -22.89 -6.36
N GLU A 176 16.70 -24.07 -6.92
CA GLU A 176 18.00 -24.53 -7.42
C GLU A 176 18.48 -23.72 -8.62
N HIS A 177 17.56 -23.37 -9.53
CA HIS A 177 17.86 -22.51 -10.66
C HIS A 177 18.26 -21.10 -10.19
N LEU A 178 17.52 -20.52 -9.27
CA LEU A 178 17.82 -19.21 -8.68
C LEU A 178 19.16 -19.20 -7.94
N LEU A 179 19.51 -20.28 -7.23
CA LEU A 179 20.83 -20.44 -6.62
C LEU A 179 21.94 -20.51 -7.68
N THR A 180 21.67 -21.13 -8.83
CA THR A 180 22.63 -21.17 -9.95
C THR A 180 22.83 -19.78 -10.55
N LEU A 181 21.75 -19.01 -10.72
CA LEU A 181 21.84 -17.61 -11.17
C LEU A 181 22.60 -16.74 -10.18
N ALA A 182 22.37 -16.91 -8.87
CA ALA A 182 23.09 -16.16 -7.84
C ALA A 182 24.60 -16.44 -7.83
N LYS A 183 25.02 -17.69 -8.12
CA LYS A 183 26.44 -18.06 -8.26
C LYS A 183 27.15 -17.34 -9.41
N ALA A 184 26.41 -16.94 -10.44
CA ALA A 184 26.96 -16.13 -11.55
C ALA A 184 27.15 -14.65 -11.19
N GLY A 185 26.67 -14.23 -10.00
CA GLY A 185 26.83 -12.89 -9.42
C GLY A 185 25.53 -12.27 -8.97
N THR A 186 25.59 -11.55 -7.86
CA THR A 186 24.53 -10.75 -7.24
C THR A 186 25.00 -9.29 -7.10
N PRO A 187 24.10 -8.29 -6.92
CA PRO A 187 22.64 -8.42 -6.86
C PRO A 187 22.01 -8.67 -8.24
N ARG A 188 20.91 -9.43 -8.27
CA ARG A 188 20.26 -9.82 -9.52
C ARG A 188 18.73 -9.91 -9.35
N TYR A 189 17.99 -9.32 -10.28
CA TYR A 189 16.56 -9.56 -10.41
C TYR A 189 16.30 -10.79 -11.27
N ALA A 190 15.32 -11.60 -10.88
CA ALA A 190 14.81 -12.69 -11.71
C ALA A 190 13.30 -12.54 -11.88
N TYR A 191 12.81 -12.58 -13.13
CA TYR A 191 11.39 -12.41 -13.47
C TYR A 191 10.84 -13.68 -14.10
N HIS A 192 9.79 -14.23 -13.51
CA HIS A 192 9.11 -15.45 -13.94
C HIS A 192 7.96 -15.10 -14.89
N LEU A 193 8.16 -15.24 -16.19
CA LEU A 193 7.17 -14.91 -17.21
C LEU A 193 5.87 -15.70 -17.09
N PRO A 194 5.86 -17.00 -16.73
CA PRO A 194 4.62 -17.71 -16.52
C PRO A 194 3.69 -17.08 -15.48
N THR A 195 4.23 -16.52 -14.38
CA THR A 195 3.44 -15.76 -13.39
C THR A 195 2.84 -14.49 -13.99
N VAL A 196 3.63 -13.73 -14.77
CA VAL A 196 3.12 -12.53 -15.48
C VAL A 196 1.96 -12.92 -16.40
N ARG A 197 2.13 -14.00 -17.18
CA ARG A 197 1.12 -14.52 -18.11
C ARG A 197 -0.16 -14.95 -17.39
N ALA A 198 -0.03 -15.64 -16.27
CA ALA A 198 -1.17 -16.07 -15.46
C ALA A 198 -1.97 -14.87 -14.93
N ARG A 199 -1.29 -13.85 -14.38
CA ARG A 199 -1.92 -12.61 -13.91
C ARG A 199 -2.57 -11.81 -15.04
N ALA A 200 -1.93 -11.73 -16.20
CA ALA A 200 -2.49 -11.08 -17.39
C ALA A 200 -3.79 -11.77 -17.86
N ARG A 201 -3.78 -13.10 -17.94
CA ARG A 201 -4.95 -13.87 -18.34
C ARG A 201 -6.11 -13.79 -17.34
N ALA A 202 -5.80 -13.76 -16.04
CA ALA A 202 -6.81 -13.54 -14.99
C ALA A 202 -7.54 -12.20 -15.19
N LEU A 203 -6.82 -11.10 -15.46
CA LEU A 203 -7.45 -9.82 -15.78
C LEU A 203 -8.14 -9.82 -17.15
N ALA A 204 -7.60 -10.51 -18.15
CA ALA A 204 -8.20 -10.61 -19.48
C ALA A 204 -9.54 -11.37 -19.46
N ALA A 205 -9.74 -12.28 -18.52
CA ALA A 205 -10.99 -13.00 -18.33
C ALA A 205 -12.15 -12.13 -17.84
N LEU A 206 -11.88 -10.96 -17.27
CA LEU A 206 -12.90 -10.03 -16.77
C LEU A 206 -13.56 -9.30 -17.93
N LYS A 207 -14.73 -9.81 -18.36
CA LYS A 207 -15.51 -9.31 -19.51
C LYS A 207 -15.93 -7.82 -19.42
N PRO A 208 -16.21 -7.23 -18.23
CA PRO A 208 -16.60 -5.83 -18.16
C PRO A 208 -15.53 -4.83 -18.59
N ILE A 209 -14.26 -5.25 -18.61
CA ILE A 209 -13.14 -4.39 -18.98
C ILE A 209 -12.91 -4.46 -20.48
N ASP A 210 -13.09 -3.32 -21.16
CA ASP A 210 -12.93 -3.22 -22.62
C ASP A 210 -11.47 -2.95 -23.04
N GLN A 211 -10.71 -2.19 -22.21
CA GLN A 211 -9.33 -1.81 -22.48
C GLN A 211 -8.45 -2.02 -21.25
N ARG A 212 -7.25 -2.55 -21.45
CA ARG A 212 -6.26 -2.81 -20.40
C ARG A 212 -4.93 -2.25 -20.84
N TYR A 213 -4.39 -1.32 -20.07
CA TYR A 213 -3.09 -0.71 -20.32
C TYR A 213 -2.13 -1.10 -19.20
N TYR A 214 -1.05 -1.79 -19.50
CA TYR A 214 -0.03 -2.06 -18.50
C TYR A 214 0.75 -0.79 -18.21
N ALA A 215 0.82 -0.40 -16.93
CA ALA A 215 1.60 0.76 -16.48
C ALA A 215 3.09 0.40 -16.45
N ILE A 216 3.84 0.76 -17.52
CA ILE A 216 5.21 0.29 -17.72
C ILE A 216 6.22 0.81 -16.68
N LYS A 217 5.88 1.90 -15.99
CA LYS A 217 6.63 2.40 -14.82
C LYS A 217 6.83 1.37 -13.73
N ALA A 218 5.97 0.35 -13.65
CA ALA A 218 6.13 -0.75 -12.70
C ALA A 218 7.34 -1.63 -13.06
N ASN A 219 7.51 -1.97 -14.34
CA ASN A 219 8.67 -2.69 -14.86
C ASN A 219 8.70 -2.60 -16.39
N ALA A 220 9.75 -1.98 -16.94
CA ALA A 220 9.92 -1.76 -18.38
C ALA A 220 10.84 -2.81 -19.05
N ASN A 221 10.97 -4.01 -18.46
CA ASN A 221 11.77 -5.09 -19.05
C ASN A 221 11.17 -5.54 -20.40
N PRO A 222 11.99 -5.67 -21.47
CA PRO A 222 11.51 -5.98 -22.81
C PRO A 222 10.64 -7.25 -22.88
N ALA A 223 11.05 -8.31 -22.21
CA ALA A 223 10.33 -9.59 -22.24
C ALA A 223 8.93 -9.48 -21.58
N ILE A 224 8.82 -8.68 -20.52
CA ILE A 224 7.54 -8.41 -19.86
C ILE A 224 6.62 -7.59 -20.78
N LEU A 225 7.15 -6.53 -21.44
CA LEU A 225 6.35 -5.69 -22.33
C LEU A 225 5.84 -6.50 -23.53
N GLN A 226 6.70 -7.30 -24.16
CA GLN A 226 6.33 -8.17 -25.28
C GLN A 226 5.24 -9.15 -24.88
N LEU A 227 5.44 -9.88 -23.78
CA LEU A 227 4.46 -10.83 -23.25
C LEU A 227 3.09 -10.19 -22.97
N LEU A 228 3.06 -9.02 -22.34
CA LEU A 228 1.78 -8.37 -22.01
C LEU A 228 1.07 -7.87 -23.27
N VAL A 229 1.81 -7.42 -24.28
CA VAL A 229 1.24 -7.06 -25.59
C VAL A 229 0.70 -8.30 -26.31
N GLU A 230 1.38 -9.47 -26.25
CA GLU A 230 0.89 -10.75 -26.75
C GLU A 230 -0.41 -11.19 -26.06
N GLU A 231 -0.52 -10.99 -24.73
CA GLU A 231 -1.73 -11.29 -23.96
C GLU A 231 -2.84 -10.21 -24.13
N GLY A 232 -2.69 -9.28 -25.08
CA GLY A 232 -3.74 -8.34 -25.50
C GLY A 232 -3.72 -6.99 -24.75
N PHE A 233 -2.75 -6.72 -23.87
CA PHE A 233 -2.66 -5.43 -23.18
C PHE A 233 -2.13 -4.33 -24.09
N GLY A 234 -2.65 -3.12 -23.95
CA GLY A 234 -1.95 -1.88 -24.31
C GLY A 234 -0.89 -1.52 -23.29
N LEU A 235 -0.17 -0.43 -23.52
CA LEU A 235 0.90 0.06 -22.64
C LEU A 235 0.62 1.50 -22.22
N GLU A 236 0.68 1.79 -20.91
CA GLU A 236 0.58 3.14 -20.36
C GLU A 236 1.99 3.66 -20.08
N CYS A 237 2.26 4.89 -20.55
CA CYS A 237 3.54 5.58 -20.45
C CYS A 237 3.35 6.95 -19.82
N VAL A 238 4.29 7.39 -18.97
CA VAL A 238 4.24 8.70 -18.30
C VAL A 238 5.34 9.66 -18.75
N SER A 239 6.23 9.22 -19.64
CA SER A 239 7.34 10.03 -20.15
C SER A 239 7.68 9.69 -21.61
N LEU A 240 8.38 10.59 -22.29
CA LEU A 240 8.90 10.34 -23.63
C LEU A 240 9.92 9.20 -23.63
N GLY A 241 10.67 9.02 -22.54
CA GLY A 241 11.60 7.90 -22.39
C GLY A 241 10.88 6.56 -22.45
N GLU A 242 9.75 6.44 -21.75
CA GLU A 242 8.91 5.25 -21.79
C GLU A 242 8.25 5.04 -23.16
N LEU A 243 7.75 6.09 -23.82
CA LEU A 243 7.23 5.98 -25.17
C LEU A 243 8.28 5.46 -26.16
N ARG A 244 9.49 5.99 -26.12
CA ARG A 244 10.61 5.53 -26.96
C ARG A 244 10.92 4.06 -26.68
N ARG A 245 10.98 3.70 -25.42
CA ARG A 245 11.23 2.32 -25.00
C ARG A 245 10.20 1.34 -25.58
N VAL A 246 8.91 1.72 -25.56
CA VAL A 246 7.85 0.89 -26.13
C VAL A 246 8.05 0.65 -27.63
N PHE A 247 8.24 1.72 -28.43
CA PHE A 247 8.38 1.59 -29.88
C PHE A 247 9.75 1.07 -30.33
N GLU A 248 10.78 1.14 -29.47
CA GLU A 248 12.06 0.48 -29.68
C GLU A 248 11.95 -1.04 -29.55
N ILE A 249 11.19 -1.51 -28.54
CA ILE A 249 11.02 -2.95 -28.24
C ILE A 249 9.96 -3.57 -29.17
N ILE A 250 8.89 -2.85 -29.47
CA ILE A 250 7.73 -3.35 -30.25
C ILE A 250 7.36 -2.32 -31.33
N PRO A 251 8.18 -2.20 -32.39
CA PRO A 251 8.01 -1.16 -33.41
C PRO A 251 6.65 -1.24 -34.14
N GLU A 252 6.08 -2.45 -34.25
CA GLU A 252 4.80 -2.72 -34.92
C GLU A 252 3.57 -2.49 -34.02
N LEU A 253 3.75 -2.12 -32.75
CA LEU A 253 2.64 -1.88 -31.85
C LEU A 253 1.78 -0.72 -32.37
N SER A 254 0.49 -1.00 -32.57
CA SER A 254 -0.44 0.07 -32.94
C SER A 254 -0.43 1.21 -31.91
N PRO A 255 -0.24 2.46 -32.31
CA PRO A 255 -0.28 3.62 -31.40
C PRO A 255 -1.59 3.74 -30.61
N ARG A 256 -2.69 3.17 -31.11
CA ARG A 256 -3.99 3.13 -30.42
C ARG A 256 -3.98 2.23 -29.18
N ARG A 257 -2.97 1.38 -29.04
CA ARG A 257 -2.74 0.53 -27.87
C ARG A 257 -1.75 1.17 -26.88
N VAL A 258 -1.36 2.41 -27.11
CA VAL A 258 -0.47 3.15 -26.21
C VAL A 258 -1.23 4.35 -25.66
N LEU A 259 -1.21 4.45 -24.33
CA LEU A 259 -1.79 5.57 -23.57
C LEU A 259 -0.64 6.36 -22.95
N PHE A 260 -0.66 7.67 -23.15
CA PHE A 260 0.32 8.59 -22.57
C PHE A 260 -0.36 9.43 -21.50
N THR A 261 0.03 9.23 -20.23
CA THR A 261 -0.58 9.88 -19.04
C THR A 261 0.44 10.72 -18.29
N PRO A 262 1.03 11.75 -18.91
CA PRO A 262 2.06 12.57 -18.29
C PRO A 262 1.47 13.48 -17.22
N SER A 263 2.31 13.93 -16.29
CA SER A 263 1.99 15.01 -15.35
C SER A 263 3.19 15.94 -15.25
N PHE A 264 2.96 17.26 -15.38
CA PHE A 264 4.01 18.29 -15.43
C PHE A 264 5.11 18.00 -16.47
N ALA A 265 4.76 17.31 -17.55
CA ALA A 265 5.71 17.01 -18.63
C ALA A 265 6.03 18.23 -19.48
N PRO A 266 7.23 18.32 -20.06
CA PRO A 266 7.61 19.36 -21.00
C PRO A 266 6.73 19.31 -22.26
N ARG A 267 6.50 20.48 -22.90
CA ARG A 267 5.76 20.63 -24.15
C ARG A 267 6.17 19.61 -25.22
N ALA A 268 7.49 19.43 -25.41
CA ALA A 268 8.03 18.52 -26.41
C ALA A 268 7.58 17.06 -26.25
N GLU A 269 7.24 16.62 -25.04
CA GLU A 269 6.74 15.26 -24.81
C GLU A 269 5.31 15.08 -25.32
N TYR A 270 4.45 16.11 -25.16
CA TYR A 270 3.10 16.12 -25.76
C TYR A 270 3.17 16.15 -27.29
N GLU A 271 4.05 17.00 -27.85
CA GLU A 271 4.27 17.07 -29.31
C GLU A 271 4.73 15.70 -29.85
N ALA A 272 5.66 15.05 -29.18
CA ALA A 272 6.14 13.73 -29.58
C ALA A 272 5.05 12.66 -29.45
N ALA A 273 4.26 12.65 -28.37
CA ALA A 273 3.15 11.72 -28.19
C ALA A 273 2.10 11.85 -29.31
N PHE A 274 1.71 13.08 -29.65
CA PHE A 274 0.80 13.32 -30.78
C PHE A 274 1.42 12.96 -32.13
N ALA A 275 2.72 13.15 -32.32
CA ALA A 275 3.41 12.72 -33.54
C ALA A 275 3.42 11.20 -33.70
N HIS A 276 3.53 10.45 -32.61
CA HIS A 276 3.36 8.99 -32.60
C HIS A 276 1.91 8.55 -32.80
N GLY A 277 0.92 9.43 -32.62
CA GLY A 277 -0.50 9.11 -32.76
C GLY A 277 -1.08 8.29 -31.61
N VAL A 278 -0.47 8.34 -30.43
CA VAL A 278 -0.95 7.67 -29.22
C VAL A 278 -2.10 8.44 -28.57
N THR A 279 -2.86 7.78 -27.69
CA THR A 279 -3.86 8.44 -26.86
C THR A 279 -3.16 9.28 -25.79
N VAL A 280 -3.60 10.54 -25.60
CA VAL A 280 -2.96 11.47 -24.65
C VAL A 280 -3.95 11.90 -23.59
N THR A 281 -3.57 11.73 -22.34
CA THR A 281 -4.29 12.23 -21.17
C THR A 281 -3.70 13.59 -20.74
N VAL A 282 -4.57 14.52 -20.39
CA VAL A 282 -4.23 15.88 -19.92
C VAL A 282 -4.76 16.05 -18.51
N ASP A 283 -3.99 16.66 -17.62
CA ASP A 283 -4.31 16.75 -16.19
C ASP A 283 -4.43 18.19 -15.66
N ASN A 284 -4.28 19.21 -16.52
CA ASN A 284 -4.42 20.61 -16.12
C ASN A 284 -4.88 21.49 -17.29
N LEU A 285 -5.48 22.64 -16.95
CA LEU A 285 -6.05 23.59 -17.90
C LEU A 285 -4.97 24.49 -18.56
N GLU A 286 -3.93 24.78 -17.81
CA GLU A 286 -2.93 25.78 -18.13
C GLU A 286 -2.15 25.43 -19.39
N ILE A 287 -1.87 24.16 -19.64
CA ILE A 287 -1.13 23.73 -20.82
C ILE A 287 -1.93 23.94 -22.12
N LEU A 288 -3.27 23.88 -22.09
CA LEU A 288 -4.10 24.21 -23.24
C LEU A 288 -4.03 25.71 -23.56
N GLN A 289 -3.92 26.55 -22.53
CA GLN A 289 -3.76 27.99 -22.65
C GLN A 289 -2.37 28.39 -23.17
N GLN A 290 -1.33 27.71 -22.63
CA GLN A 290 0.07 28.01 -22.93
C GLN A 290 0.51 27.47 -24.31
N TRP A 291 -0.03 26.30 -24.73
CA TRP A 291 0.38 25.59 -25.94
C TRP A 291 -0.82 25.21 -26.83
N PRO A 292 -1.70 26.15 -27.20
CA PRO A 292 -2.96 25.85 -27.89
C PRO A 292 -2.74 25.13 -29.22
N GLU A 293 -1.63 25.37 -29.91
CA GLU A 293 -1.28 24.73 -31.18
C GLU A 293 -0.98 23.22 -31.03
N VAL A 294 -0.49 22.77 -29.87
CA VAL A 294 -0.20 21.36 -29.61
C VAL A 294 -1.49 20.54 -29.53
N PHE A 295 -2.54 21.14 -28.96
CA PHE A 295 -3.81 20.47 -28.68
C PHE A 295 -4.88 20.70 -29.74
N ARG A 296 -4.66 21.64 -30.70
CA ARG A 296 -5.63 22.01 -31.72
C ARG A 296 -6.11 20.80 -32.54
N GLY A 297 -7.43 20.57 -32.58
CA GLY A 297 -8.07 19.51 -33.36
C GLY A 297 -7.78 18.07 -32.84
N ARG A 298 -7.28 17.93 -31.63
CA ARG A 298 -6.91 16.62 -31.06
C ARG A 298 -8.06 16.00 -30.28
N ASN A 299 -8.07 14.65 -30.20
CA ASN A 299 -8.83 13.94 -29.21
C ASN A 299 -7.99 13.81 -27.93
N LEU A 300 -8.58 14.11 -26.78
CA LEU A 300 -7.92 14.17 -25.50
C LEU A 300 -8.67 13.31 -24.48
N TRP A 301 -7.92 12.66 -23.60
CA TRP A 301 -8.47 12.18 -22.33
C TRP A 301 -8.18 13.21 -21.26
N LEU A 302 -9.09 13.33 -20.29
CA LEU A 302 -8.94 14.25 -19.16
C LEU A 302 -8.77 13.47 -17.87
N ARG A 303 -7.67 13.69 -17.18
CA ARG A 303 -7.47 13.18 -15.82
C ARG A 303 -8.15 14.10 -14.83
N VAL A 304 -9.12 13.55 -14.09
CA VAL A 304 -9.90 14.27 -13.08
C VAL A 304 -9.40 13.92 -11.69
N ASP A 305 -9.16 14.93 -10.85
CA ASP A 305 -8.96 14.76 -9.41
C ASP A 305 -10.33 14.79 -8.71
N LEU A 306 -10.73 13.66 -8.15
CA LEU A 306 -11.99 13.51 -7.43
C LEU A 306 -11.92 14.03 -5.97
N GLY A 307 -10.84 14.74 -5.61
CA GLY A 307 -10.67 15.38 -4.29
C GLY A 307 -10.34 14.43 -3.15
N ARG A 308 -10.10 13.16 -3.44
CA ARG A 308 -9.67 12.15 -2.49
C ARG A 308 -8.55 11.27 -3.07
N GLY A 309 -7.68 10.79 -2.22
CA GLY A 309 -6.64 9.84 -2.57
C GLY A 309 -6.62 8.70 -1.57
N GLU A 310 -6.31 7.51 -2.05
CA GLU A 310 -6.24 6.28 -1.27
C GLU A 310 -4.94 5.52 -1.56
N GLY A 311 -4.54 4.63 -0.65
CA GLY A 311 -3.33 3.82 -0.81
C GLY A 311 -2.73 3.43 0.53
N HIS A 312 -1.95 2.35 0.52
CA HIS A 312 -1.30 1.78 1.71
C HIS A 312 -0.24 2.69 2.37
N HIS A 313 0.14 3.78 1.72
CA HIS A 313 1.09 4.76 2.26
C HIS A 313 0.73 6.16 1.73
N GLU A 314 0.91 7.19 2.57
CA GLU A 314 0.59 8.59 2.23
C GLU A 314 1.27 9.06 0.92
N LYS A 315 2.54 8.69 0.71
CA LYS A 315 3.32 9.05 -0.50
C LYS A 315 2.86 8.38 -1.80
N VAL A 316 1.96 7.40 -1.75
CA VAL A 316 1.40 6.72 -2.94
C VAL A 316 -0.05 7.10 -3.21
N ARG A 317 -0.61 8.06 -2.47
CA ARG A 317 -1.90 8.68 -2.75
C ARG A 317 -1.76 9.65 -3.91
N THR A 318 -2.62 9.51 -4.92
CA THR A 318 -2.53 10.31 -6.17
C THR A 318 -3.75 11.22 -6.40
N GLY A 319 -4.57 11.45 -5.37
CA GLY A 319 -5.72 12.36 -5.37
C GLY A 319 -5.81 13.15 -4.07
N GLY A 320 -6.61 14.25 -4.08
CA GLY A 320 -6.86 15.11 -2.92
C GLY A 320 -6.11 16.44 -2.95
N LYS A 321 -6.41 17.34 -2.00
CA LYS A 321 -5.97 18.75 -2.02
C LYS A 321 -4.45 18.97 -2.12
N GLU A 322 -3.63 18.02 -1.67
CA GLU A 322 -2.17 18.09 -1.74
C GLU A 322 -1.59 17.31 -2.92
N SER A 323 -2.45 16.63 -3.70
CA SER A 323 -2.04 15.93 -4.90
C SER A 323 -1.68 16.89 -6.01
N LYS A 324 -0.57 16.61 -6.69
CA LYS A 324 -0.19 17.36 -7.91
C LYS A 324 -0.93 16.87 -9.17
N PHE A 325 -1.73 15.82 -9.08
CA PHE A 325 -2.29 15.10 -10.22
C PHE A 325 -3.76 15.44 -10.44
N GLY A 326 -4.14 15.58 -11.70
CA GLY A 326 -5.52 15.69 -12.13
C GLY A 326 -6.12 17.09 -12.03
N LEU A 327 -7.09 17.34 -12.88
CA LEU A 327 -7.88 18.57 -12.88
C LEU A 327 -9.00 18.46 -11.84
N PRO A 328 -9.19 19.42 -10.92
CA PRO A 328 -10.32 19.42 -10.00
C PRO A 328 -11.67 19.38 -10.73
N VAL A 329 -12.65 18.63 -10.19
CA VAL A 329 -13.99 18.47 -10.80
C VAL A 329 -14.63 19.82 -11.15
N ALA A 330 -14.44 20.85 -10.31
CA ALA A 330 -14.98 22.19 -10.52
C ALA A 330 -14.41 22.88 -11.79
N SER A 331 -13.26 22.45 -12.30
CA SER A 331 -12.60 23.04 -13.47
C SER A 331 -12.87 22.27 -14.77
N VAL A 332 -13.58 21.15 -14.72
CA VAL A 332 -13.83 20.28 -15.88
C VAL A 332 -14.58 21.02 -16.98
N ASP A 333 -15.63 21.75 -16.64
CA ASP A 333 -16.43 22.46 -17.65
C ASP A 333 -15.62 23.57 -18.36
N ALA A 334 -14.76 24.26 -17.60
CA ALA A 334 -13.84 25.26 -18.19
C ALA A 334 -12.81 24.62 -19.13
N PHE A 335 -12.29 23.44 -18.77
CA PHE A 335 -11.38 22.67 -19.62
C PHE A 335 -12.05 22.25 -20.93
N VAL A 336 -13.26 21.67 -20.85
CA VAL A 336 -14.03 21.21 -22.03
C VAL A 336 -14.37 22.41 -22.95
N ALA A 337 -14.78 23.53 -22.36
CA ALA A 337 -15.07 24.74 -23.12
C ALA A 337 -13.82 25.25 -23.86
N LEU A 338 -12.67 25.33 -23.18
CA LEU A 338 -11.40 25.74 -23.79
C LEU A 338 -10.95 24.77 -24.88
N ALA A 339 -11.01 23.47 -24.65
CA ALA A 339 -10.70 22.42 -25.63
C ALA A 339 -11.58 22.60 -26.88
N GLY A 340 -12.87 22.88 -26.70
CA GLY A 340 -13.81 23.18 -27.80
C GLY A 340 -13.40 24.38 -28.64
N THR A 341 -12.88 25.48 -28.05
CA THR A 341 -12.37 26.64 -28.80
C THR A 341 -11.16 26.32 -29.68
N LEU A 342 -10.40 25.28 -29.29
CA LEU A 342 -9.26 24.78 -30.06
C LEU A 342 -9.67 23.72 -31.10
N GLY A 343 -10.98 23.40 -31.22
CA GLY A 343 -11.47 22.31 -32.04
C GLY A 343 -11.03 20.93 -31.52
N ALA A 344 -10.53 20.85 -30.28
CA ALA A 344 -10.19 19.61 -29.60
C ALA A 344 -11.45 19.01 -28.98
N ARG A 345 -11.47 17.67 -28.87
CA ARG A 345 -12.57 16.89 -28.29
C ARG A 345 -12.08 16.08 -27.09
N VAL A 346 -12.74 16.26 -25.96
CA VAL A 346 -12.52 15.37 -24.81
C VAL A 346 -13.39 14.13 -25.03
N ASN A 347 -12.75 12.97 -25.27
CA ASN A 347 -13.44 11.72 -25.56
C ASN A 347 -13.13 10.61 -24.56
N GLY A 348 -12.34 10.87 -23.52
CA GLY A 348 -12.10 9.96 -22.41
C GLY A 348 -11.95 10.71 -21.09
N LEU A 349 -12.37 10.06 -20.01
CA LEU A 349 -12.12 10.50 -18.64
C LEU A 349 -11.25 9.47 -17.95
N HIS A 350 -10.31 9.95 -17.14
CA HIS A 350 -9.40 9.14 -16.37
C HIS A 350 -9.38 9.62 -14.91
N ALA A 351 -9.37 8.68 -13.97
CA ALA A 351 -9.04 8.95 -12.59
C ALA A 351 -8.19 7.83 -12.00
N HIS A 352 -7.25 8.19 -11.13
CA HIS A 352 -6.42 7.23 -10.41
C HIS A 352 -6.26 7.71 -8.97
N LEU A 353 -6.79 6.95 -8.00
CA LEU A 353 -6.83 7.36 -6.59
C LEU A 353 -5.56 6.98 -5.82
N GLY A 354 -4.78 6.01 -6.30
CA GLY A 354 -3.57 5.58 -5.62
C GLY A 354 -3.22 4.11 -5.83
N SER A 355 -2.37 3.57 -5.00
CA SER A 355 -1.83 2.21 -5.13
C SER A 355 -2.10 1.37 -3.88
N GLY A 356 -2.48 0.10 -4.08
CA GLY A 356 -2.81 -0.80 -2.97
C GLY A 356 -4.22 -0.57 -2.42
N VAL A 357 -5.19 -0.35 -3.33
CA VAL A 357 -6.61 -0.22 -2.98
C VAL A 357 -7.20 -1.62 -2.88
N ASP A 358 -7.66 -1.99 -1.70
CA ASP A 358 -8.16 -3.34 -1.38
C ASP A 358 -9.69 -3.46 -1.43
N THR A 359 -10.39 -2.34 -1.50
CA THR A 359 -11.85 -2.28 -1.41
C THR A 359 -12.50 -2.12 -2.79
N PRO A 360 -13.19 -3.15 -3.34
CA PRO A 360 -13.84 -3.07 -4.66
C PRO A 360 -14.81 -1.89 -4.84
N GLN A 361 -15.42 -1.42 -3.76
CA GLN A 361 -16.37 -0.30 -3.77
C GLN A 361 -15.75 1.02 -4.26
N HIS A 362 -14.45 1.20 -4.12
CA HIS A 362 -13.75 2.40 -4.55
C HIS A 362 -13.82 2.61 -6.07
N TRP A 363 -13.63 1.54 -6.84
CA TRP A 363 -13.76 1.63 -8.30
C TRP A 363 -15.19 1.96 -8.74
N LYS A 364 -16.20 1.46 -7.98
CA LYS A 364 -17.58 1.81 -8.24
C LYS A 364 -17.82 3.32 -8.04
N GLN A 365 -17.32 3.88 -6.94
CA GLN A 365 -17.43 5.31 -6.66
C GLN A 365 -16.75 6.17 -7.73
N ILE A 366 -15.55 5.76 -8.19
CA ILE A 366 -14.85 6.44 -9.30
C ILE A 366 -15.74 6.43 -10.54
N CYS A 367 -16.29 5.29 -10.89
CA CYS A 367 -17.14 5.17 -12.07
C CYS A 367 -18.42 6.00 -11.98
N ASP A 368 -19.09 6.01 -10.81
CA ASP A 368 -20.29 6.79 -10.60
C ASP A 368 -20.02 8.30 -10.75
N GLU A 369 -18.90 8.79 -10.22
CA GLU A 369 -18.51 10.21 -10.36
C GLU A 369 -18.09 10.56 -11.78
N LEU A 370 -17.23 9.74 -12.41
CA LEU A 370 -16.81 9.95 -13.79
C LEU A 370 -17.99 9.77 -14.77
N GLY A 371 -18.93 8.85 -14.50
CA GLY A 371 -20.14 8.65 -15.27
C GLY A 371 -21.02 9.90 -15.30
N GLY A 372 -21.27 10.51 -14.14
CA GLY A 372 -22.02 11.77 -14.06
C GLY A 372 -21.33 12.94 -14.80
N ILE A 373 -19.98 12.99 -14.75
CA ILE A 373 -19.20 13.95 -15.54
C ILE A 373 -19.32 13.65 -17.05
N ALA A 374 -19.23 12.38 -17.44
CA ALA A 374 -19.31 11.93 -18.82
C ALA A 374 -20.66 12.28 -19.47
N GLU A 375 -21.77 12.04 -18.76
CA GLU A 375 -23.11 12.39 -19.19
C GLU A 375 -23.25 13.91 -19.45
N ARG A 376 -22.69 14.73 -18.55
CA ARG A 376 -22.71 16.20 -18.69
C ARG A 376 -21.91 16.68 -19.90
N ILE A 377 -20.74 16.08 -20.16
CA ILE A 377 -19.89 16.44 -21.30
C ILE A 377 -20.50 15.93 -22.62
N GLY A 378 -21.08 14.75 -22.65
CA GLY A 378 -21.79 14.17 -23.80
C GLY A 378 -20.90 13.69 -24.96
N SER A 379 -19.57 13.88 -24.91
CA SER A 379 -18.62 13.46 -25.95
C SER A 379 -17.70 12.31 -25.53
N ILE A 380 -17.88 11.81 -24.29
CA ILE A 380 -17.03 10.76 -23.71
C ILE A 380 -17.38 9.39 -24.30
N GLU A 381 -16.35 8.62 -24.58
CA GLU A 381 -16.44 7.24 -25.11
C GLU A 381 -15.81 6.23 -24.14
N VAL A 382 -14.83 6.68 -23.33
CA VAL A 382 -14.04 5.83 -22.43
C VAL A 382 -14.01 6.41 -21.03
N ILE A 383 -14.21 5.55 -20.04
CA ILE A 383 -13.94 5.84 -18.62
C ILE A 383 -12.79 4.94 -18.20
N ASP A 384 -11.66 5.55 -17.85
CA ASP A 384 -10.49 4.87 -17.30
C ASP A 384 -10.44 5.07 -15.80
N ILE A 385 -10.46 3.97 -15.06
CA ILE A 385 -10.47 3.96 -13.60
C ILE A 385 -9.07 3.74 -13.00
N GLY A 386 -8.05 3.84 -13.84
CA GLY A 386 -6.66 3.72 -13.46
C GLY A 386 -6.24 2.31 -13.01
N GLY A 387 -5.18 2.28 -12.23
CA GLY A 387 -4.65 1.05 -11.63
C GLY A 387 -5.03 0.91 -10.16
N GLY A 388 -4.04 0.52 -9.35
CA GLY A 388 -4.18 0.44 -7.89
C GLY A 388 -4.41 -0.96 -7.34
N LEU A 389 -4.58 -1.98 -8.18
CA LEU A 389 -4.76 -3.36 -7.75
C LEU A 389 -3.62 -3.82 -6.84
N PRO A 390 -3.92 -4.30 -5.62
CA PRO A 390 -2.92 -4.73 -4.65
C PRO A 390 -2.41 -6.15 -4.95
N ILE A 391 -1.34 -6.52 -4.24
CA ILE A 391 -0.91 -7.91 -4.04
C ILE A 391 -0.71 -8.14 -2.55
N PRO A 392 -0.77 -9.37 -2.05
CA PRO A 392 -0.33 -9.71 -0.70
C PRO A 392 1.20 -9.67 -0.65
N TYR A 393 1.77 -8.85 0.23
CA TYR A 393 3.22 -8.77 0.44
C TYR A 393 3.72 -9.65 1.58
N SER A 394 2.82 -10.07 2.46
CA SER A 394 3.09 -10.99 3.57
C SER A 394 2.09 -12.14 3.59
N ASP A 395 2.43 -13.20 4.33
CA ASP A 395 1.52 -14.33 4.52
C ASP A 395 0.27 -13.95 5.34
N ASP A 396 0.29 -12.79 6.01
CA ASP A 396 -0.84 -12.27 6.77
C ASP A 396 -1.79 -11.42 5.89
N ASP A 397 -1.36 -11.00 4.71
CA ASP A 397 -2.18 -10.25 3.77
C ASP A 397 -3.14 -11.16 3.02
N GLU A 398 -4.40 -10.74 2.85
CA GLU A 398 -5.35 -11.47 2.03
C GLU A 398 -5.10 -11.19 0.53
N PRO A 399 -5.08 -12.22 -0.33
CA PRO A 399 -5.06 -12.02 -1.77
C PRO A 399 -6.29 -11.23 -2.24
N PHE A 400 -6.08 -10.29 -3.14
CA PHE A 400 -7.17 -9.49 -3.71
C PHE A 400 -8.26 -10.36 -4.35
N ASP A 401 -9.52 -10.09 -4.00
CA ASP A 401 -10.67 -10.79 -4.54
C ASP A 401 -11.03 -10.31 -5.95
N LEU A 402 -10.35 -10.91 -6.95
CA LEU A 402 -10.55 -10.56 -8.35
C LEU A 402 -11.96 -10.90 -8.86
N ASP A 403 -12.60 -11.96 -8.32
CA ASP A 403 -13.95 -12.38 -8.70
C ASP A 403 -14.99 -11.38 -8.17
N ALA A 404 -14.90 -11.01 -6.88
CA ALA A 404 -15.76 -9.99 -6.28
C ALA A 404 -15.60 -8.63 -6.99
N TRP A 405 -14.36 -8.26 -7.34
CA TRP A 405 -14.10 -7.07 -8.13
C TRP A 405 -14.72 -7.15 -9.52
N GLY A 406 -14.63 -8.31 -10.19
CA GLY A 406 -15.25 -8.57 -11.49
C GLY A 406 -16.77 -8.43 -11.46
N VAL A 407 -17.43 -8.88 -10.38
CA VAL A 407 -18.87 -8.67 -10.16
C VAL A 407 -19.19 -7.18 -10.03
N GLY A 408 -18.42 -6.43 -9.21
CA GLY A 408 -18.57 -4.98 -9.07
C GLY A 408 -18.40 -4.22 -10.40
N LEU A 409 -17.41 -4.62 -11.22
CA LEU A 409 -17.21 -4.05 -12.55
C LEU A 409 -18.38 -4.37 -13.50
N ALA A 410 -19.01 -5.54 -13.39
CA ALA A 410 -20.18 -5.88 -14.20
C ALA A 410 -21.39 -5.00 -13.83
N GLU A 411 -21.58 -4.69 -12.57
CA GLU A 411 -22.61 -3.74 -12.11
C GLU A 411 -22.34 -2.33 -12.66
N ILE A 412 -21.09 -1.87 -12.63
CA ILE A 412 -20.66 -0.61 -13.22
C ILE A 412 -20.97 -0.57 -14.72
N LYS A 413 -20.59 -1.61 -15.45
CA LYS A 413 -20.82 -1.71 -16.88
C LYS A 413 -22.31 -1.71 -17.23
N ALA A 414 -23.14 -2.33 -16.39
CA ALA A 414 -24.59 -2.33 -16.53
C ALA A 414 -25.21 -0.93 -16.29
N ALA A 415 -24.66 -0.17 -15.32
CA ALA A 415 -25.09 1.20 -15.05
C ALA A 415 -24.69 2.17 -16.16
N TYR A 416 -23.52 1.96 -16.79
CA TYR A 416 -22.96 2.84 -17.82
C TYR A 416 -22.64 2.09 -19.12
N PRO A 417 -23.64 1.48 -19.80
CA PRO A 417 -23.41 0.61 -20.97
C PRO A 417 -22.85 1.35 -22.19
N GLY A 418 -23.02 2.67 -22.25
CA GLY A 418 -22.57 3.50 -23.37
C GLY A 418 -21.06 3.77 -23.40
N TYR A 419 -20.35 3.55 -22.29
CA TYR A 419 -18.93 3.83 -22.18
C TYR A 419 -18.09 2.55 -22.21
N ARG A 420 -16.92 2.62 -22.82
CA ARG A 420 -15.87 1.61 -22.68
C ARG A 420 -15.16 1.81 -21.35
N LEU A 421 -14.91 0.71 -20.63
CA LEU A 421 -14.20 0.73 -19.37
C LEU A 421 -12.73 0.36 -19.59
N ALA A 422 -11.82 1.20 -19.10
CA ALA A 422 -10.37 1.00 -19.17
C ALA A 422 -9.76 0.88 -17.77
N ILE A 423 -8.63 0.16 -17.68
CA ILE A 423 -7.81 0.01 -16.47
C ILE A 423 -6.31 0.12 -16.78
N GLU A 424 -5.52 0.53 -15.76
CA GLU A 424 -4.06 0.69 -15.86
C GLU A 424 -3.29 -0.14 -14.80
N PRO A 425 -3.42 -1.48 -14.75
CA PRO A 425 -2.70 -2.30 -13.77
C PRO A 425 -1.20 -2.25 -14.02
N GLY A 426 -0.42 -2.04 -12.95
CA GLY A 426 1.03 -2.17 -12.95
C GLY A 426 1.47 -3.27 -11.98
N ARG A 427 1.43 -2.97 -10.68
CA ARG A 427 1.86 -3.84 -9.59
C ARG A 427 1.31 -5.26 -9.66
N TYR A 428 0.00 -5.40 -9.82
CA TYR A 428 -0.70 -6.70 -9.84
C TYR A 428 -0.13 -7.68 -10.88
N LEU A 429 0.31 -7.17 -12.03
CA LEU A 429 0.79 -8.00 -13.13
C LEU A 429 2.20 -8.55 -12.90
N VAL A 430 3.06 -7.81 -12.21
CA VAL A 430 4.50 -8.11 -12.24
C VAL A 430 5.17 -8.24 -10.86
N ALA A 431 4.55 -7.74 -9.78
CA ALA A 431 5.22 -7.71 -8.48
C ALA A 431 5.59 -9.10 -7.98
N GLU A 432 4.63 -10.03 -7.93
CA GLU A 432 4.84 -11.41 -7.48
C GLU A 432 5.70 -12.24 -8.45
N ALA A 433 5.82 -11.79 -9.70
CA ALA A 433 6.65 -12.47 -10.70
C ALA A 433 8.15 -12.21 -10.53
N GLY A 434 8.55 -11.21 -9.74
CA GLY A 434 9.95 -10.83 -9.61
C GLY A 434 10.51 -11.00 -8.21
N VAL A 435 11.76 -11.45 -8.14
CA VAL A 435 12.55 -11.55 -6.91
C VAL A 435 13.88 -10.82 -7.08
N LEU A 436 14.43 -10.29 -5.98
CA LEU A 436 15.80 -9.79 -5.92
C LEU A 436 16.66 -10.81 -5.17
N LEU A 437 17.70 -11.30 -5.82
CA LEU A 437 18.73 -12.16 -5.24
C LEU A 437 19.93 -11.31 -4.79
N ALA A 438 20.39 -11.56 -3.58
CA ALA A 438 21.55 -10.90 -2.98
C ALA A 438 22.38 -11.90 -2.19
N SER A 439 23.67 -11.66 -2.08
CA SER A 439 24.58 -12.47 -1.26
C SER A 439 24.77 -11.84 0.12
N VAL A 440 24.79 -12.65 1.16
CA VAL A 440 25.20 -12.22 2.50
C VAL A 440 26.69 -11.90 2.47
N THR A 441 27.02 -10.66 2.80
CA THR A 441 28.42 -10.19 2.87
C THR A 441 29.00 -10.33 4.27
N GLN A 442 28.19 -10.10 5.28
CA GLN A 442 28.60 -10.13 6.69
C GLN A 442 27.41 -10.44 7.59
N VAL A 443 27.69 -11.08 8.71
CA VAL A 443 26.75 -11.20 9.85
C VAL A 443 27.43 -10.61 11.07
N VAL A 444 26.86 -9.55 11.64
CA VAL A 444 27.44 -8.77 12.74
C VAL A 444 26.46 -8.65 13.86
N GLU A 445 26.92 -8.77 15.11
CA GLU A 445 26.16 -8.44 16.31
C GLU A 445 26.71 -7.18 16.95
N LYS A 446 25.85 -6.22 17.22
CA LYS A 446 26.20 -4.98 17.93
C LYS A 446 25.05 -4.59 18.84
N ASP A 447 25.36 -4.38 20.13
CA ASP A 447 24.39 -3.96 21.15
C ASP A 447 23.16 -4.91 21.24
N GLY A 448 23.39 -6.24 21.14
CA GLY A 448 22.36 -7.27 21.17
C GLY A 448 21.50 -7.38 19.88
N VAL A 449 21.77 -6.58 18.86
CA VAL A 449 21.09 -6.64 17.56
C VAL A 449 22.00 -7.35 16.54
N ARG A 450 21.51 -8.49 16.02
CA ARG A 450 22.17 -9.21 14.92
C ARG A 450 21.77 -8.57 13.57
N ARG A 451 22.74 -8.33 12.72
CA ARG A 451 22.55 -7.76 11.38
C ARG A 451 23.09 -8.67 10.32
N VAL A 452 22.32 -8.84 9.24
CA VAL A 452 22.75 -9.51 8.01
C VAL A 452 22.98 -8.42 6.96
N GLY A 453 24.22 -8.21 6.56
CA GLY A 453 24.60 -7.32 5.47
C GLY A 453 24.51 -8.03 4.13
N LEU A 454 23.92 -7.37 3.14
CA LEU A 454 23.80 -7.86 1.77
C LEU A 454 24.69 -7.06 0.80
N ASP A 455 24.99 -7.61 -0.37
CA ASP A 455 25.63 -6.88 -1.47
C ASP A 455 24.63 -6.01 -2.27
N ALA A 456 23.33 -6.15 -2.00
CA ALA A 456 22.27 -5.26 -2.44
C ALA A 456 21.96 -4.21 -1.36
N GLY A 457 21.54 -3.01 -1.75
CA GLY A 457 21.10 -1.96 -0.86
C GLY A 457 19.86 -1.23 -1.41
N MET A 458 19.49 -0.12 -0.76
CA MET A 458 18.37 0.73 -1.21
C MET A 458 18.56 1.25 -2.65
N ASN A 459 19.77 1.26 -3.17
CA ASN A 459 20.05 1.56 -4.57
C ASN A 459 19.51 0.48 -5.53
N ALA A 460 19.41 -0.77 -5.08
CA ALA A 460 18.86 -1.88 -5.84
C ALA A 460 17.34 -2.01 -5.65
N LEU A 461 16.83 -1.83 -4.41
CA LEU A 461 15.40 -1.87 -4.08
C LEU A 461 15.08 -0.79 -3.04
N ILE A 462 14.64 0.37 -3.51
CA ILE A 462 14.43 1.56 -2.66
C ILE A 462 13.15 1.50 -1.82
N ARG A 463 12.20 0.64 -2.18
CA ARG A 463 10.84 0.65 -1.61
C ARG A 463 10.80 0.52 -0.08
N PRO A 464 11.58 -0.35 0.58
CA PRO A 464 11.62 -0.39 2.05
C PRO A 464 12.07 0.92 2.67
N ALA A 465 13.10 1.56 2.12
CA ALA A 465 13.64 2.83 2.63
C ALA A 465 12.71 4.04 2.35
N LEU A 466 11.97 4.03 1.23
CA LEU A 466 11.17 5.17 0.77
C LEU A 466 9.72 5.14 1.28
N TYR A 467 9.14 3.95 1.37
CA TYR A 467 7.72 3.72 1.65
C TYR A 467 7.47 2.81 2.85
N ASP A 468 8.51 2.41 3.57
CA ASP A 468 8.45 1.38 4.62
C ASP A 468 7.78 0.08 4.12
N ALA A 469 7.98 -0.20 2.82
CA ALA A 469 7.31 -1.30 2.14
C ALA A 469 7.85 -2.64 2.63
N TRP A 470 6.92 -3.54 2.98
CA TRP A 470 7.26 -4.90 3.31
C TRP A 470 7.62 -5.70 2.06
N HIS A 471 8.62 -6.56 2.20
CA HIS A 471 8.96 -7.66 1.30
C HIS A 471 9.34 -8.86 2.15
N ASP A 472 8.88 -10.05 1.78
CA ASP A 472 9.34 -11.27 2.43
C ASP A 472 10.80 -11.55 2.07
N ILE A 473 11.57 -11.97 3.08
CA ILE A 473 13.00 -12.21 2.96
C ILE A 473 13.29 -13.64 3.36
N HIS A 474 13.94 -14.39 2.48
CA HIS A 474 14.26 -15.80 2.69
C HIS A 474 15.75 -16.05 2.43
N VAL A 475 16.35 -16.97 3.18
CA VAL A 475 17.69 -17.49 2.88
C VAL A 475 17.51 -18.69 1.96
N LEU A 476 17.74 -18.49 0.66
CA LEU A 476 17.33 -19.41 -0.41
C LEU A 476 17.99 -20.79 -0.31
N ASN A 477 19.25 -20.83 0.11
CA ASN A 477 20.00 -22.08 0.30
C ASN A 477 19.73 -22.76 1.67
N ARG A 478 18.76 -22.22 2.47
CA ARG A 478 18.38 -22.74 3.80
C ARG A 478 16.86 -22.77 4.00
N LEU A 479 16.10 -22.96 2.92
CA LEU A 479 14.62 -22.93 2.97
C LEU A 479 14.00 -23.98 3.89
N ASP A 480 14.71 -25.10 4.13
CA ASP A 480 14.25 -26.19 4.99
C ASP A 480 14.63 -25.99 6.46
N GLU A 481 15.41 -24.96 6.79
CA GLU A 481 15.80 -24.64 8.16
C GLU A 481 14.74 -23.78 8.85
N ALA A 482 14.57 -23.98 10.17
CA ALA A 482 13.62 -23.18 10.94
C ALA A 482 14.11 -21.74 11.16
N ASN A 483 13.23 -20.76 10.97
CA ASN A 483 13.50 -19.32 11.09
C ASN A 483 13.45 -18.84 12.55
N HIS A 484 14.41 -19.29 13.38
CA HIS A 484 14.49 -18.93 14.81
C HIS A 484 15.40 -17.73 15.11
N GLY A 485 16.27 -17.34 14.16
CA GLY A 485 17.11 -16.18 14.32
C GLY A 485 16.35 -14.88 14.04
N VAL A 486 16.64 -13.83 14.80
CA VAL A 486 16.07 -12.48 14.57
C VAL A 486 17.18 -11.57 14.11
N PHE A 487 17.00 -10.94 12.95
CA PHE A 487 18.02 -10.11 12.29
C PHE A 487 17.42 -8.82 11.73
N ASP A 488 18.22 -7.75 11.74
CA ASP A 488 18.01 -6.64 10.83
C ASP A 488 18.74 -6.95 9.50
N VAL A 489 18.05 -6.84 8.38
CA VAL A 489 18.62 -7.06 7.05
C VAL A 489 18.94 -5.71 6.43
N VAL A 490 20.23 -5.46 6.15
CA VAL A 490 20.75 -4.15 5.77
C VAL A 490 21.58 -4.21 4.49
N GLY A 491 21.63 -3.10 3.77
CA GLY A 491 22.47 -2.97 2.58
C GLY A 491 23.80 -2.28 2.87
N PRO A 492 24.63 -2.10 1.81
CA PRO A 492 25.97 -1.51 1.90
C PRO A 492 26.01 -0.03 1.54
N ILE A 493 24.86 0.64 1.44
CA ILE A 493 24.77 2.07 1.11
C ILE A 493 25.04 2.92 2.38
N CYS A 494 25.72 4.05 2.18
CA CYS A 494 26.11 4.94 3.28
C CYS A 494 24.93 5.82 3.76
N GLU A 495 23.82 5.14 4.10
CA GLU A 495 22.58 5.77 4.60
C GLU A 495 21.98 4.95 5.75
N SER A 496 21.45 5.62 6.77
CA SER A 496 20.79 4.94 7.90
C SER A 496 19.50 4.24 7.50
N SER A 497 18.88 4.67 6.40
CA SER A 497 17.67 4.10 5.81
C SER A 497 17.93 2.88 4.94
N ASP A 498 19.18 2.46 4.76
CA ASP A 498 19.52 1.29 3.95
C ASP A 498 19.23 -0.02 4.69
N VAL A 499 17.94 -0.25 4.92
CA VAL A 499 17.40 -1.39 5.67
C VAL A 499 16.27 -2.02 4.87
N PHE A 500 16.40 -3.30 4.55
CA PHE A 500 15.33 -4.08 3.89
C PHE A 500 14.25 -4.55 4.87
N GLY A 501 14.62 -4.72 6.13
CA GLY A 501 13.68 -5.07 7.19
C GLY A 501 14.34 -5.22 8.54
N LYS A 502 13.66 -4.76 9.57
CA LYS A 502 14.07 -4.92 10.96
C LYS A 502 13.43 -6.15 11.58
N ARG A 503 14.14 -6.80 12.51
CA ARG A 503 13.67 -7.95 13.29
C ARG A 503 13.11 -9.09 12.42
N ARG A 504 13.71 -9.33 11.24
CA ARG A 504 13.29 -10.42 10.34
C ARG A 504 13.65 -11.78 10.91
N ARG A 505 12.75 -12.74 10.80
CA ARG A 505 13.00 -14.12 11.21
C ARG A 505 13.68 -14.86 10.06
N LEU A 506 14.91 -15.29 10.29
CA LEU A 506 15.73 -16.05 9.35
C LEU A 506 16.34 -17.29 10.05
N PRO A 507 16.87 -18.28 9.31
CA PRO A 507 17.63 -19.36 9.91
C PRO A 507 18.75 -18.85 10.82
N SER A 508 18.87 -19.41 12.02
CA SER A 508 19.87 -18.94 13.00
C SER A 508 21.31 -19.13 12.52
N ALA A 509 21.52 -20.06 11.58
CA ALA A 509 22.80 -20.38 10.97
C ALA A 509 23.15 -19.52 9.75
N THR A 510 22.33 -18.48 9.44
CA THR A 510 22.63 -17.54 8.34
C THR A 510 24.02 -16.97 8.48
N ALA A 511 24.82 -17.05 7.41
CA ALA A 511 26.24 -16.73 7.39
C ALA A 511 26.67 -16.06 6.07
N GLU A 512 27.90 -15.52 6.04
CA GLU A 512 28.54 -15.01 4.82
C GLU A 512 28.50 -16.05 3.70
N GLY A 513 28.18 -15.61 2.49
CA GLY A 513 28.04 -16.44 1.30
C GLY A 513 26.69 -17.09 1.12
N ASP A 514 25.77 -17.01 2.09
CA ASP A 514 24.39 -17.42 1.87
C ASP A 514 23.70 -16.52 0.85
N VAL A 515 22.75 -17.08 0.12
CA VAL A 515 21.94 -16.35 -0.86
C VAL A 515 20.61 -15.95 -0.23
N VAL A 516 20.34 -14.65 -0.22
CA VAL A 516 19.06 -14.09 0.22
C VAL A 516 18.19 -13.78 -0.98
N LEU A 517 16.94 -14.18 -0.90
CA LEU A 517 15.87 -13.84 -1.82
C LEU A 517 14.92 -12.83 -1.15
N ILE A 518 14.70 -11.69 -1.82
CA ILE A 518 13.69 -10.70 -1.45
C ILE A 518 12.54 -10.86 -2.43
N ALA A 519 11.38 -11.29 -1.93
CA ALA A 519 10.22 -11.64 -2.73
C ALA A 519 9.43 -10.40 -3.20
N ASP A 520 8.54 -10.62 -4.18
CA ASP A 520 7.56 -9.63 -4.67
C ASP A 520 8.20 -8.31 -5.15
N ALA A 521 9.42 -8.40 -5.67
CA ALA A 521 10.23 -7.27 -6.08
C ALA A 521 10.10 -6.93 -7.58
N GLY A 522 9.17 -7.56 -8.31
CA GLY A 522 8.99 -7.38 -9.75
C GLY A 522 8.42 -6.04 -10.17
N ALA A 523 7.73 -5.32 -9.27
CA ALA A 523 7.19 -3.99 -9.52
C ALA A 523 7.91 -2.92 -8.72
N TYR A 524 8.31 -1.82 -9.37
CA TYR A 524 8.96 -0.66 -8.73
C TYR A 524 10.25 -1.02 -7.98
N GLY A 525 10.88 -2.16 -8.35
CA GLY A 525 12.20 -2.54 -7.88
C GLY A 525 13.27 -1.99 -8.83
N TYR A 526 13.52 -2.69 -9.93
CA TYR A 526 14.52 -2.27 -10.93
C TYR A 526 14.21 -0.90 -11.54
N SER A 527 12.95 -0.61 -11.83
CA SER A 527 12.53 0.69 -12.41
C SER A 527 12.87 1.90 -11.53
N MET A 528 13.03 1.71 -10.21
CA MET A 528 13.45 2.74 -9.27
C MET A 528 14.90 2.58 -8.79
N ALA A 529 15.62 1.57 -9.29
CA ALA A 529 17.03 1.36 -8.96
C ALA A 529 17.89 2.52 -9.47
N ASN A 530 18.97 2.78 -8.76
CA ASN A 530 19.88 3.89 -9.07
C ASN A 530 21.34 3.52 -8.78
N THR A 531 22.24 4.42 -9.12
CA THR A 531 23.69 4.21 -8.98
C THR A 531 24.29 4.93 -7.77
N TYR A 532 23.49 5.15 -6.72
CA TYR A 532 23.98 5.81 -5.52
C TYR A 532 25.18 5.08 -4.92
N ASN A 533 26.14 5.81 -4.39
CA ASN A 533 27.48 5.38 -4.01
C ASN A 533 28.28 4.72 -5.15
N LEU A 534 27.95 5.03 -6.43
CA LEU A 534 28.55 4.47 -7.65
C LEU A 534 28.46 2.92 -7.73
N ARG A 535 27.46 2.34 -7.10
CA ARG A 535 27.16 0.91 -7.23
C ARG A 535 26.45 0.64 -8.55
N ALA A 536 26.81 -0.47 -9.19
CA ALA A 536 26.16 -0.90 -10.42
C ALA A 536 24.68 -1.24 -10.16
N LEU A 537 23.87 -1.06 -11.20
CA LEU A 537 22.50 -1.58 -11.19
C LEU A 537 22.52 -3.11 -11.13
N PRO A 538 21.53 -3.75 -10.49
CA PRO A 538 21.36 -5.20 -10.53
C PRO A 538 21.26 -5.72 -11.98
N ILE A 539 21.66 -6.96 -12.19
CA ILE A 539 21.43 -7.65 -13.48
C ILE A 539 19.96 -8.11 -13.49
N GLU A 540 19.33 -8.09 -14.66
CA GLU A 540 17.97 -8.64 -14.86
C GLU A 540 18.05 -9.97 -15.61
N GLU A 541 17.34 -10.98 -15.12
CA GLU A 541 17.21 -12.31 -15.71
C GLU A 541 15.77 -12.69 -15.94
N ILE A 542 15.51 -13.40 -17.03
CA ILE A 542 14.18 -13.87 -17.39
C ILE A 542 14.10 -15.38 -17.20
N ILE A 543 13.10 -15.82 -16.45
CA ILE A 543 12.77 -17.22 -16.28
C ILE A 543 11.56 -17.52 -17.17
N HIS A 544 11.78 -18.36 -18.15
CA HIS A 544 10.77 -18.84 -19.09
C HIS A 544 10.06 -20.10 -18.56
N GLU A 545 8.98 -20.50 -19.22
CA GLU A 545 8.40 -21.83 -19.00
C GLU A 545 9.47 -22.89 -19.27
N ALA A 546 9.57 -23.89 -18.38
CA ALA A 546 10.40 -25.04 -18.66
C ALA A 546 9.96 -25.63 -20.01
N THR A 547 10.85 -25.69 -20.98
CA THR A 547 10.60 -26.41 -22.23
C THR A 547 10.36 -27.89 -21.87
N ALA A 548 9.13 -28.38 -22.09
CA ALA A 548 8.71 -29.75 -21.83
C ALA A 548 9.54 -30.76 -22.65
#